data_0cdf619d93bae4723d86068989729822
#
_entry.id   0cdf619d93bae4723d86068989729822
#
_cell.length_a   1.000
_cell.length_b   1.000
_cell.length_c   1.000
_cell.angle_alpha   90.00
_cell.angle_beta   90.00
_cell.angle_gamma   90.00
#
_symmetry.space_group_name_H-M   'P 1'
#
loop_
_entity.id
_entity.type
_entity.pdbx_description
1 polymer ?
#
loop_
_entity_poly.entity_id
_entity_poly.type
_entity_poly.pdbx_seq_one_letter_code
_entity_poly.pdbx_strand_id
1 'polypeptide(L)'
;TARGSALEKEVQDYQQKAAGMSDGERQLREEALMRKQQGLMQERDNLLDKLKEEEAALTDSIHNDLMTYLKEFNKSNKFDFILGYSRGGGILFANDSLDITKKVIEGINKK
;
A
#
# COMPACT_ATOMS: atom_id res chain seq x y z
N THR A 1 -10.72 5.12 11.50
CA THR A 1 -11.79 5.35 10.50
C THR A 1 -13.07 5.82 11.18
N ALA A 2 -13.92 6.56 10.47
CA ALA A 2 -15.21 7.05 11.00
C ALA A 2 -16.11 5.89 11.50
N ARG A 3 -16.12 4.75 10.79
CA ARG A 3 -16.86 3.54 11.19
C ARG A 3 -16.26 2.87 12.43
N GLY A 4 -14.95 2.85 12.58
CA GLY A 4 -14.28 2.33 13.76
C GLY A 4 -14.63 3.16 14.99
N SER A 5 -14.54 4.49 14.90
CA SER A 5 -14.92 5.40 15.98
C SER A 5 -16.41 5.33 16.34
N ALA A 6 -17.28 5.10 15.35
CA ALA A 6 -18.70 4.88 15.61
C ALA A 6 -18.95 3.58 16.39
N LEU A 7 -18.26 2.50 16.02
CA LEU A 7 -18.37 1.23 16.74
C LEU A 7 -17.85 1.34 18.18
N GLU A 8 -16.75 2.03 18.41
CA GLU A 8 -16.21 2.29 19.74
C GLU A 8 -17.24 2.99 20.65
N LYS A 9 -17.91 4.01 20.11
CA LYS A 9 -18.99 4.73 20.82
C LYS A 9 -20.17 3.81 21.13
N GLU A 10 -20.56 2.96 20.18
CA GLU A 10 -21.65 2.00 20.41
C GLU A 10 -21.29 0.97 21.50
N VAL A 11 -20.04 0.52 21.55
CA VAL A 11 -19.55 -0.39 22.60
C VAL A 11 -19.56 0.32 23.95
N GLN A 12 -19.11 1.56 24.03
CA GLN A 12 -19.14 2.34 25.28
C GLN A 12 -20.58 2.58 25.75
N ASP A 13 -21.50 2.94 24.86
CA ASP A 13 -22.92 3.11 25.16
C ASP A 13 -23.55 1.81 25.68
N TYR A 14 -23.21 0.69 25.04
CA TYR A 14 -23.65 -0.62 25.49
C TYR A 14 -23.15 -0.92 26.91
N GLN A 15 -21.86 -0.71 27.20
CA GLN A 15 -21.28 -0.96 28.51
C GLN A 15 -21.97 -0.16 29.63
N GLN A 16 -22.32 1.09 29.35
CA GLN A 16 -23.01 1.97 30.30
C GLN A 16 -24.47 1.53 30.57
N LYS A 17 -25.13 0.97 29.55
CA LYS A 17 -26.57 0.63 29.62
C LYS A 17 -26.83 -0.84 29.94
N ALA A 18 -25.82 -1.70 29.82
CA ALA A 18 -25.97 -3.16 29.94
C ALA A 18 -26.59 -3.62 31.29
N ALA A 19 -26.29 -2.90 32.35
CA ALA A 19 -26.83 -3.24 33.71
C ALA A 19 -28.35 -3.07 33.81
N GLY A 20 -28.95 -2.19 32.97
CA GLY A 20 -30.42 -1.99 32.94
C GLY A 20 -31.15 -2.81 31.87
N MET A 21 -30.44 -3.62 31.10
CA MET A 21 -31.02 -4.42 30.02
C MET A 21 -31.39 -5.83 30.51
N SER A 22 -32.43 -6.42 29.91
CA SER A 22 -32.74 -7.84 30.07
C SER A 22 -31.69 -8.74 29.43
N ASP A 23 -31.61 -10.01 29.80
CA ASP A 23 -30.65 -10.95 29.21
C ASP A 23 -30.84 -11.09 27.69
N GLY A 24 -32.07 -11.11 27.21
CA GLY A 24 -32.37 -11.15 25.77
C GLY A 24 -31.91 -9.91 25.02
N GLU A 25 -32.12 -8.73 25.62
CA GLU A 25 -31.64 -7.46 25.01
C GLU A 25 -30.12 -7.38 24.97
N ARG A 26 -29.45 -7.81 26.02
CA ARG A 26 -27.96 -7.90 26.07
C ARG A 26 -27.43 -8.81 24.97
N GLN A 27 -27.98 -10.01 24.86
CA GLN A 27 -27.57 -10.98 23.84
C GLN A 27 -27.71 -10.42 22.42
N LEU A 28 -28.86 -9.81 22.09
CA LEU A 28 -29.09 -9.21 20.78
C LEU A 28 -28.11 -8.08 20.48
N ARG A 29 -27.80 -7.23 21.49
CA ARG A 29 -26.83 -6.15 21.33
C ARG A 29 -25.42 -6.66 21.12
N GLU A 30 -25.01 -7.65 21.89
CA GLU A 30 -23.68 -8.27 21.77
C GLU A 30 -23.49 -8.92 20.40
N GLU A 31 -24.49 -9.67 19.92
CA GLU A 31 -24.46 -10.26 18.59
C GLU A 31 -24.38 -9.19 17.50
N ALA A 32 -25.12 -8.08 17.63
CA ALA A 32 -25.09 -6.99 16.66
C ALA A 32 -23.70 -6.30 16.64
N LEU A 33 -23.12 -6.05 17.82
CA LEU A 33 -21.79 -5.45 17.94
C LEU A 33 -20.70 -6.37 17.35
N MET A 34 -20.80 -7.68 17.64
CA MET A 34 -19.88 -8.69 17.10
C MET A 34 -19.94 -8.75 15.56
N ARG A 35 -21.15 -8.73 14.97
CA ARG A 35 -21.31 -8.69 13.50
C ARG A 35 -20.71 -7.42 12.89
N LYS A 36 -20.91 -6.26 13.52
CA LYS A 36 -20.29 -5.00 13.08
C LYS A 36 -18.78 -5.06 13.13
N GLN A 37 -18.22 -5.60 14.21
CA GLN A 37 -16.78 -5.76 14.37
C GLN A 37 -16.19 -6.69 13.28
N GLN A 38 -16.82 -7.84 13.05
CA GLN A 38 -16.41 -8.75 11.98
C GLN A 38 -16.49 -8.11 10.60
N GLY A 39 -17.56 -7.35 10.32
CA GLY A 39 -17.71 -6.62 9.07
C GLY A 39 -16.61 -5.59 8.85
N LEU A 40 -16.23 -4.84 9.89
CA LEU A 40 -15.12 -3.88 9.81
C LEU A 40 -13.77 -4.55 9.58
N MET A 41 -13.53 -5.69 10.24
CA MET A 41 -12.30 -6.45 10.01
C MET A 41 -12.20 -6.94 8.57
N GLN A 42 -13.29 -7.48 8.03
CA GLN A 42 -13.34 -7.95 6.64
C GLN A 42 -13.17 -6.80 5.65
N GLU A 43 -13.81 -5.65 5.89
CA GLU A 43 -13.64 -4.45 5.07
C GLU A 43 -12.18 -3.98 5.07
N ARG A 44 -11.54 -3.96 6.24
CA ARG A 44 -10.12 -3.61 6.36
C ARG A 44 -9.24 -4.56 5.55
N ASP A 45 -9.46 -5.85 5.69
CA ASP A 45 -8.66 -6.86 5.00
C ASP A 45 -8.82 -6.75 3.48
N ASN A 46 -10.04 -6.55 2.99
CA ASN A 46 -10.32 -6.31 1.58
C ASN A 46 -9.63 -5.05 1.05
N LEU A 47 -9.61 -3.97 1.85
CA LEU A 47 -8.92 -2.73 1.47
C LEU A 47 -7.40 -2.90 1.42
N LEU A 48 -6.84 -3.67 2.36
CA LEU A 48 -5.40 -3.99 2.35
C LEU A 48 -5.01 -4.83 1.12
N ASP A 49 -5.84 -5.80 0.75
CA ASP A 49 -5.61 -6.62 -0.44
C ASP A 49 -5.67 -5.77 -1.72
N LYS A 50 -6.69 -4.91 -1.84
CA LYS A 50 -6.75 -3.94 -2.96
C LYS A 50 -5.55 -3.02 -3.02
N LEU A 51 -5.09 -2.52 -1.88
CA LEU A 51 -3.92 -1.66 -1.82
C LEU A 51 -2.67 -2.40 -2.32
N LYS A 52 -2.48 -3.64 -1.92
CA LYS A 52 -1.37 -4.48 -2.41
C LYS A 52 -1.42 -4.70 -3.92
N GLU A 53 -2.62 -5.00 -4.45
CA GLU A 53 -2.82 -5.17 -5.89
C GLU A 53 -2.52 -3.90 -6.67
N GLU A 54 -2.99 -2.75 -6.20
CA GLU A 54 -2.73 -1.44 -6.82
C GLU A 54 -1.24 -1.07 -6.75
N GLU A 55 -0.57 -1.32 -5.63
CA GLU A 55 0.87 -1.09 -5.50
C GLU A 55 1.67 -1.98 -6.46
N ALA A 56 1.32 -3.26 -6.59
CA ALA A 56 1.97 -4.17 -7.53
C ALA A 56 1.77 -3.73 -8.99
N ALA A 57 0.54 -3.36 -9.36
CA ALA A 57 0.22 -2.87 -10.70
C ALA A 57 0.97 -1.57 -11.03
N LEU A 58 1.05 -0.64 -10.06
CA LEU A 58 1.78 0.62 -10.22
C LEU A 58 3.28 0.38 -10.37
N THR A 59 3.85 -0.53 -9.55
CA THR A 59 5.27 -0.89 -9.62
C THR A 59 5.61 -1.51 -10.98
N ASP A 60 4.77 -2.42 -11.48
CA ASP A 60 4.94 -3.03 -12.81
C ASP A 60 4.85 -1.99 -13.92
N SER A 61 3.91 -1.06 -13.83
CA SER A 61 3.76 0.04 -14.80
C SER A 61 4.99 0.94 -14.83
N ILE A 62 5.48 1.34 -13.66
CA ILE A 62 6.71 2.16 -13.53
C ILE A 62 7.91 1.42 -14.10
N HIS A 63 8.05 0.13 -13.79
CA HIS A 63 9.14 -0.69 -14.31
C HIS A 63 9.10 -0.80 -15.83
N ASN A 64 7.93 -1.04 -16.41
CA ASN A 64 7.75 -1.13 -17.86
C ASN A 64 8.06 0.21 -18.57
N ASP A 65 7.61 1.32 -18.00
CA ASP A 65 7.90 2.66 -18.52
C ASP A 65 9.39 2.95 -18.45
N LEU A 66 10.04 2.60 -17.35
CA LEU A 66 11.48 2.74 -17.19
C LEU A 66 12.26 1.90 -18.21
N MET A 67 11.88 0.65 -18.41
CA MET A 67 12.53 -0.24 -19.38
C MET A 67 12.37 0.29 -20.82
N THR A 68 11.20 0.78 -21.17
CA THR A 68 10.93 1.37 -22.48
C THR A 68 11.79 2.62 -22.70
N TYR A 69 11.85 3.49 -21.68
CA TYR A 69 12.68 4.70 -21.74
C TYR A 69 14.18 4.37 -21.85
N LEU A 70 14.67 3.42 -21.06
CA LEU A 70 16.08 3.02 -21.07
C LEU A 70 16.52 2.43 -22.42
N LYS A 71 15.67 1.67 -23.08
CA LYS A 71 15.93 1.16 -24.43
C LYS A 71 16.12 2.31 -25.43
N GLU A 72 15.28 3.33 -25.38
CA GLU A 72 15.39 4.51 -26.23
C GLU A 72 16.61 5.35 -25.88
N PHE A 73 16.81 5.62 -24.60
CA PHE A 73 17.98 6.32 -24.07
C PHE A 73 19.30 5.68 -24.51
N ASN A 74 19.36 4.36 -24.47
CA ASN A 74 20.58 3.62 -24.79
C ASN A 74 20.91 3.57 -26.27
N LYS A 75 19.99 3.91 -27.16
CA LYS A 75 20.30 4.03 -28.60
C LYS A 75 21.40 5.08 -28.87
N SER A 76 21.40 6.16 -28.12
CA SER A 76 22.40 7.20 -28.21
C SER A 76 23.65 6.97 -27.37
N ASN A 77 23.47 6.35 -26.18
CA ASN A 77 24.57 6.18 -25.22
C ASN A 77 25.35 4.87 -25.37
N LYS A 78 24.71 3.84 -25.95
CA LYS A 78 25.33 2.55 -26.29
C LYS A 78 26.05 1.86 -25.12
N PHE A 79 25.41 1.88 -23.94
CA PHE A 79 25.85 1.08 -22.80
C PHE A 79 25.57 -0.40 -23.06
N ASP A 80 26.47 -1.27 -22.65
CA ASP A 80 26.24 -2.72 -22.67
C ASP A 80 25.28 -3.15 -21.56
N PHE A 81 25.43 -2.52 -20.38
CA PHE A 81 24.61 -2.77 -19.21
C PHE A 81 24.21 -1.45 -18.54
N ILE A 82 22.96 -1.39 -18.09
CA ILE A 82 22.47 -0.37 -17.16
C ILE A 82 21.95 -1.11 -15.94
N LEU A 83 22.60 -0.95 -14.80
CA LEU A 83 22.36 -1.72 -13.60
C LEU A 83 21.71 -0.87 -12.50
N GLY A 84 20.72 -1.46 -11.82
CA GLY A 84 20.19 -0.87 -10.60
C GLY A 84 21.22 -0.89 -9.48
N TYR A 85 21.39 0.23 -8.78
CA TYR A 85 22.27 0.34 -7.62
C TYR A 85 21.45 0.65 -6.37
N SER A 86 21.53 -0.24 -5.40
CA SER A 86 20.83 -0.10 -4.13
C SER A 86 21.69 -0.61 -2.99
N ARG A 87 21.46 -0.06 -1.81
CA ARG A 87 22.15 -0.51 -0.59
C ARG A 87 21.77 -1.98 -0.31
N GLY A 88 22.79 -2.84 -0.20
CA GLY A 88 22.60 -4.28 -0.02
C GLY A 88 22.29 -5.06 -1.29
N GLY A 89 22.32 -4.42 -2.46
CA GLY A 89 22.22 -5.08 -3.76
C GLY A 89 23.50 -5.82 -4.17
N GLY A 90 23.50 -6.38 -5.37
CA GLY A 90 24.64 -7.16 -5.89
C GLY A 90 25.87 -6.34 -6.26
N ILE A 91 25.76 -5.01 -6.35
CA ILE A 91 26.88 -4.10 -6.66
C ILE A 91 27.42 -3.55 -5.36
N LEU A 92 28.67 -3.90 -5.02
CA LEU A 92 29.31 -3.46 -3.78
C LEU A 92 29.88 -2.05 -3.87
N PHE A 93 30.35 -1.65 -5.04
CA PHE A 93 30.93 -0.33 -5.30
C PHE A 93 30.68 0.07 -6.75
N ALA A 94 30.35 1.34 -6.96
CA ALA A 94 30.33 1.96 -8.28
C ALA A 94 30.88 3.38 -8.17
N ASN A 95 31.68 3.78 -9.16
CA ASN A 95 32.19 5.14 -9.22
C ASN A 95 31.06 6.12 -9.56
N ASP A 96 31.01 7.28 -8.90
CA ASP A 96 30.00 8.31 -9.14
C ASP A 96 29.97 8.81 -10.59
N SER A 97 31.11 8.76 -11.29
CA SER A 97 31.17 9.10 -12.72
C SER A 97 30.35 8.19 -13.63
N LEU A 98 30.02 6.99 -13.16
CA LEU A 98 29.18 6.01 -13.87
C LEU A 98 27.69 6.18 -13.57
N ASP A 99 27.34 7.01 -12.59
CA ASP A 99 25.96 7.23 -12.17
C ASP A 99 25.22 8.12 -13.18
N ILE A 100 24.23 7.53 -13.83
CA ILE A 100 23.37 8.20 -14.82
C ILE A 100 21.96 8.48 -14.30
N THR A 101 21.72 8.27 -13.00
CA THR A 101 20.37 8.37 -12.39
C THR A 101 19.71 9.70 -12.69
N LYS A 102 20.39 10.81 -12.51
CA LYS A 102 19.83 12.14 -12.78
C LYS A 102 19.43 12.32 -14.25
N LYS A 103 20.28 11.88 -15.18
CA LYS A 103 19.99 11.97 -16.62
C LYS A 103 18.75 11.15 -16.98
N VAL A 104 18.59 9.98 -16.41
CA VAL A 104 17.43 9.11 -16.62
C VAL A 104 16.17 9.74 -16.05
N ILE A 105 16.21 10.23 -14.80
CA ILE A 105 15.07 10.88 -14.15
C ILE A 105 14.62 12.12 -14.91
N GLU A 106 15.54 13.00 -15.29
CA GLU A 106 15.24 14.21 -16.07
C GLU A 106 14.64 13.87 -17.42
N GLY A 107 15.19 12.86 -18.10
CA GLY A 107 14.71 12.45 -19.42
C GLY A 107 13.33 11.81 -19.39
N ILE A 108 13.05 10.92 -18.43
CA ILE A 108 11.75 10.25 -18.31
C ILE A 108 10.64 11.22 -17.89
N ASN A 109 10.97 12.22 -17.06
CA ASN A 109 10.01 13.21 -16.60
C ASN A 109 9.68 14.29 -17.66
N LYS A 110 10.48 14.42 -18.71
CA LYS A 110 10.21 15.32 -19.85
C LYS A 110 9.21 14.78 -20.87
N LYS A 111 8.81 13.55 -20.72
CA LYS A 111 7.70 12.96 -21.49
C LYS A 111 6.33 13.41 -20.91
#